data_a388337fa6335cd6a212a9fd14aca91c
#
_entry.id   a388337fa6335cd6a212a9fd14aca91c
#
_cell.length_a   1.000
_cell.length_b   1.000
_cell.length_c   1.000
_cell.angle_alpha   90.00
_cell.angle_beta   90.00
_cell.angle_gamma   90.00
#
_symmetry.space_group_name_H-M   'P 1'
#
loop_
_entity.id
_entity.type
_entity.pdbx_description
1 polymer ?
#
loop_
_entity_poly.entity_id
_entity_poly.type
_entity_poly.pdbx_seq_one_letter_code
_entity_poly.pdbx_strand_id
1 'polypeptide(L)'
;MSTSFKNVTPTGPGGTTTLLIVLSFTGFLLLTQALFVVPSGQVAVVTTLGKVSGPSRRAGLNFKLPFIQSVYPFDIKTQVQPEKFETLTKDLQVIRATATVKYSVKPNEAGRIFATIASRNSDVYQKIVQPSLLKALKSVFSQYELETIATEFAVISEKVGDTVAQELNSLTT
;
A
#
# COMPACT_ATOMS: atom_id res chain seq x y z
N MET A 1 36.25 3.32 -69.77
CA MET A 1 35.74 4.29 -68.77
C MET A 1 35.50 3.52 -67.48
N SER A 2 36.49 3.48 -66.60
CA SER A 2 36.47 2.65 -65.39
C SER A 2 36.28 3.60 -64.20
N THR A 3 35.09 3.59 -63.56
CA THR A 3 34.80 4.38 -62.38
C THR A 3 35.24 3.59 -61.16
N SER A 4 36.34 3.99 -60.57
CA SER A 4 36.86 3.48 -59.33
C SER A 4 35.98 3.97 -58.15
N PHE A 5 35.23 3.06 -57.53
CA PHE A 5 34.55 3.36 -56.25
C PHE A 5 35.57 3.39 -55.10
N LYS A 6 35.88 4.59 -54.66
CA LYS A 6 36.69 4.80 -53.47
C LYS A 6 35.90 4.37 -52.25
N ASN A 7 36.30 3.25 -51.66
CA ASN A 7 35.79 2.83 -50.32
C ASN A 7 36.25 3.85 -49.29
N VAL A 8 35.34 4.70 -48.87
CA VAL A 8 35.56 5.60 -47.73
C VAL A 8 35.34 4.78 -46.48
N THR A 9 36.42 4.25 -45.93
CA THR A 9 36.44 3.75 -44.55
C THR A 9 36.48 4.96 -43.61
N PRO A 10 35.51 5.16 -42.73
CA PRO A 10 35.57 6.20 -41.71
C PRO A 10 36.52 5.78 -40.60
N THR A 11 37.82 5.89 -40.81
CA THR A 11 38.84 5.77 -39.76
C THR A 11 39.15 7.16 -39.22
N GLY A 12 38.23 7.69 -38.40
CA GLY A 12 38.49 8.86 -37.58
C GLY A 12 38.42 8.49 -36.09
N PRO A 13 39.26 9.06 -35.22
CA PRO A 13 39.22 8.83 -33.77
C PRO A 13 37.89 9.27 -33.10
N GLY A 14 36.94 9.80 -33.86
CA GLY A 14 35.65 10.26 -33.39
C GLY A 14 34.62 9.17 -33.07
N GLY A 15 34.72 7.99 -33.73
CA GLY A 15 33.70 6.95 -33.58
C GLY A 15 33.70 6.27 -32.18
N THR A 16 34.89 5.94 -31.71
CA THR A 16 35.05 5.31 -30.39
C THR A 16 34.77 6.29 -29.24
N THR A 17 35.19 7.54 -29.36
CA THR A 17 34.90 8.60 -28.37
C THR A 17 33.42 8.95 -28.35
N THR A 18 32.75 9.03 -29.47
CA THR A 18 31.29 9.24 -29.54
C THR A 18 30.52 8.07 -28.91
N LEU A 19 30.94 6.84 -29.20
CA LEU A 19 30.32 5.64 -28.59
C LEU A 19 30.48 5.63 -27.07
N LEU A 20 31.65 5.97 -26.56
CA LEU A 20 31.91 6.05 -25.11
C LEU A 20 31.08 7.15 -24.44
N ILE A 21 30.93 8.32 -25.07
CA ILE A 21 30.08 9.40 -24.56
C ILE A 21 28.63 8.98 -24.52
N VAL A 22 28.11 8.34 -25.57
CA VAL A 22 26.72 7.83 -25.60
C VAL A 22 26.51 6.75 -24.55
N LEU A 23 27.44 5.83 -24.39
CA LEU A 23 27.36 4.76 -23.39
C LEU A 23 27.39 5.33 -21.96
N SER A 24 28.29 6.30 -21.71
CA SER A 24 28.39 6.99 -20.41
C SER A 24 27.11 7.77 -20.09
N PHE A 25 26.58 8.49 -21.07
CA PHE A 25 25.34 9.26 -20.89
C PHE A 25 24.12 8.35 -20.66
N THR A 26 24.01 7.24 -21.40
CA THR A 26 22.97 6.24 -21.19
C THR A 26 23.10 5.58 -19.81
N GLY A 27 24.31 5.23 -19.41
CA GLY A 27 24.56 4.69 -18.08
C GLY A 27 24.18 5.67 -16.96
N PHE A 28 24.49 6.94 -17.12
CA PHE A 28 24.12 7.99 -16.18
C PHE A 28 22.59 8.16 -16.07
N LEU A 29 21.89 8.17 -17.22
CA LEU A 29 20.43 8.21 -17.24
C LEU A 29 19.80 7.00 -16.54
N LEU A 30 20.34 5.81 -16.72
CA LEU A 30 19.87 4.60 -16.05
C LEU A 30 20.08 4.66 -14.54
N LEU A 31 21.22 5.19 -14.10
CA LEU A 31 21.51 5.37 -12.68
C LEU A 31 20.55 6.35 -12.01
N THR A 32 20.21 7.45 -12.66
CA THR A 32 19.27 8.44 -12.11
C THR A 32 17.84 7.88 -11.95
N GLN A 33 17.43 6.96 -12.82
CA GLN A 33 16.13 6.29 -12.74
C GLN A 33 16.12 5.11 -11.75
N ALA A 34 17.28 4.63 -11.34
CA ALA A 34 17.40 3.53 -10.38
C ALA A 34 17.17 3.96 -8.93
N LEU A 35 17.35 5.24 -8.62
CA LEU A 35 17.19 5.78 -7.27
C LEU A 35 15.78 6.34 -7.09
N PHE A 36 15.19 6.05 -5.92
CA PHE A 36 13.93 6.66 -5.51
C PHE A 36 13.90 6.91 -4.00
N VAL A 37 13.15 7.93 -3.60
CA VAL A 37 13.02 8.32 -2.19
C VAL A 37 11.63 7.94 -1.70
N VAL A 38 11.59 7.26 -0.55
CA VAL A 38 10.36 6.96 0.19
C VAL A 38 10.21 8.00 1.29
N PRO A 39 9.11 8.78 1.31
CA PRO A 39 8.86 9.77 2.34
C PRO A 39 8.70 9.16 3.74
N SER A 40 8.97 9.96 4.78
CA SER A 40 8.71 9.55 6.16
C SER A 40 7.22 9.28 6.40
N GLY A 41 6.92 8.20 7.14
CA GLY A 41 5.54 7.73 7.38
C GLY A 41 4.95 6.92 6.24
N GLN A 42 5.75 6.54 5.25
CA GLN A 42 5.38 5.64 4.18
C GLN A 42 6.36 4.47 4.07
N VAL A 43 5.89 3.38 3.49
CA VAL A 43 6.72 2.29 2.98
C VAL A 43 6.43 2.09 1.51
N ALA A 44 7.40 1.60 0.76
CA ALA A 44 7.21 1.31 -0.65
C ALA A 44 7.19 -0.20 -0.90
N VAL A 45 6.13 -0.66 -1.55
CA VAL A 45 6.05 -2.01 -2.10
C VAL A 45 6.68 -2.01 -3.48
N VAL A 46 7.69 -2.84 -3.68
CA VAL A 46 8.36 -2.99 -4.98
C VAL A 46 7.82 -4.22 -5.67
N THR A 47 7.39 -4.05 -6.91
CA THR A 47 6.98 -5.16 -7.76
C THR A 47 7.97 -5.33 -8.91
N THR A 48 8.29 -6.57 -9.24
CA THR A 48 9.10 -6.92 -10.40
C THR A 48 8.19 -7.62 -11.41
N LEU A 49 7.98 -6.99 -12.57
CA LEU A 49 7.07 -7.50 -13.61
C LEU A 49 5.66 -7.84 -13.05
N GLY A 50 5.14 -6.99 -12.15
CA GLY A 50 3.82 -7.17 -11.55
C GLY A 50 3.78 -8.04 -10.29
N LYS A 51 4.84 -8.81 -9.95
CA LYS A 51 4.90 -9.63 -8.74
C LYS A 51 5.60 -8.88 -7.62
N VAL A 52 5.05 -8.90 -6.41
CA VAL A 52 5.70 -8.31 -5.22
C VAL A 52 7.06 -8.98 -4.99
N SER A 53 8.09 -8.16 -4.88
CA SER A 53 9.48 -8.61 -4.79
C SER A 53 10.13 -8.14 -3.49
N GLY A 54 10.31 -9.07 -2.58
CA GLY A 54 10.97 -8.84 -1.29
C GLY A 54 10.15 -8.03 -0.28
N PRO A 55 10.75 -7.65 0.83
CA PRO A 55 10.11 -6.87 1.87
C PRO A 55 9.86 -5.42 1.41
N SER A 56 8.85 -4.79 2.01
CA SER A 56 8.55 -3.37 1.78
C SER A 56 9.76 -2.49 2.12
N ARG A 57 10.07 -1.52 1.28
CA ARG A 57 11.17 -0.58 1.47
C ARG A 57 10.78 0.51 2.47
N ARG A 58 11.65 0.76 3.44
CA ARG A 58 11.45 1.80 4.46
C ARG A 58 11.71 3.20 3.90
N ALA A 59 11.28 4.22 4.65
CA ALA A 59 11.56 5.63 4.36
C ALA A 59 13.07 5.88 4.17
N GLY A 60 13.39 6.74 3.21
CA GLY A 60 14.75 7.10 2.83
C GLY A 60 15.06 6.80 1.36
N LEU A 61 16.34 6.89 1.01
CA LEU A 61 16.83 6.60 -0.33
C LEU A 61 16.88 5.10 -0.56
N ASN A 62 16.25 4.64 -1.64
CA ASN A 62 16.18 3.25 -2.02
C ASN A 62 16.57 3.07 -3.49
N PHE A 63 16.88 1.83 -3.86
CA PHE A 63 17.27 1.45 -5.23
C PHE A 63 16.20 0.53 -5.83
N LYS A 64 15.90 0.75 -7.11
CA LYS A 64 15.05 -0.12 -7.95
C LYS A 64 15.72 -0.39 -9.28
N LEU A 65 15.40 -1.51 -9.90
CA LEU A 65 15.79 -1.79 -11.28
C LEU A 65 14.87 -1.02 -12.24
N PRO A 66 15.39 -0.06 -13.02
CA PRO A 66 14.58 0.68 -13.98
C PRO A 66 13.95 -0.29 -15.00
N PHE A 67 12.80 0.08 -15.56
CA PHE A 67 11.99 -0.65 -16.55
C PHE A 67 11.28 -1.92 -16.06
N ILE A 68 11.87 -2.69 -15.13
CA ILE A 68 11.30 -3.97 -14.67
C ILE A 68 10.68 -3.90 -13.28
N GLN A 69 11.02 -2.88 -12.48
CA GLN A 69 10.46 -2.68 -11.16
C GLN A 69 9.58 -1.44 -11.07
N SER A 70 8.39 -1.62 -10.51
CA SER A 70 7.48 -0.54 -10.15
C SER A 70 7.41 -0.37 -8.64
N VAL A 71 7.18 0.86 -8.18
CA VAL A 71 7.16 1.21 -6.76
C VAL A 71 5.80 1.77 -6.41
N TYR A 72 5.18 1.23 -5.37
CA TYR A 72 3.87 1.63 -4.87
C TYR A 72 4.00 2.10 -3.42
N PRO A 73 3.75 3.40 -3.14
CA PRO A 73 3.82 3.92 -1.79
C PRO A 73 2.59 3.50 -0.98
N PHE A 74 2.81 3.08 0.27
CA PHE A 74 1.80 2.80 1.26
C PHE A 74 2.01 3.68 2.49
N ASP A 75 0.97 4.39 2.90
CA ASP A 75 0.97 5.19 4.11
C ASP A 75 0.83 4.26 5.33
N ILE A 76 1.75 4.39 6.29
CA ILE A 76 1.77 3.64 7.55
C ILE A 76 1.39 4.51 8.75
N LYS A 77 1.05 5.78 8.53
CA LYS A 77 0.56 6.66 9.58
C LYS A 77 -0.82 6.20 10.05
N THR A 78 -1.12 6.52 11.30
CA THR A 78 -2.45 6.27 11.84
C THR A 78 -3.48 7.11 11.09
N GLN A 79 -4.47 6.43 10.55
CA GLN A 79 -5.62 7.02 9.87
C GLN A 79 -6.82 6.98 10.79
N VAL A 80 -7.68 7.99 10.69
CA VAL A 80 -8.90 8.11 11.50
C VAL A 80 -10.07 8.25 10.55
N GLN A 81 -11.03 7.32 10.62
CA GLN A 81 -12.20 7.32 9.76
C GLN A 81 -13.48 7.23 10.59
N PRO A 82 -14.41 8.18 10.44
CA PRO A 82 -15.75 8.08 10.99
C PRO A 82 -16.61 7.20 10.08
N GLU A 83 -17.29 6.21 10.67
CA GLU A 83 -18.21 5.31 9.97
C GLU A 83 -19.59 5.39 10.60
N LYS A 84 -20.59 5.71 9.78
CA LYS A 84 -22.00 5.68 10.19
C LYS A 84 -22.53 4.27 10.05
N PHE A 85 -23.18 3.78 11.09
CA PHE A 85 -23.78 2.45 11.06
C PHE A 85 -25.17 2.43 11.66
N GLU A 86 -25.93 1.44 11.25
CA GLU A 86 -27.23 1.10 11.79
C GLU A 86 -27.22 -0.37 12.17
N THR A 87 -27.72 -0.68 13.36
CA THR A 87 -27.79 -2.04 13.87
C THR A 87 -29.00 -2.22 14.75
N LEU A 88 -29.36 -3.49 15.01
CA LEU A 88 -30.39 -3.87 15.97
C LEU A 88 -29.73 -4.30 17.28
N THR A 89 -30.37 -3.93 18.38
CA THR A 89 -30.06 -4.44 19.72
C THR A 89 -30.71 -5.79 19.94
N LYS A 90 -30.40 -6.42 21.07
CA LYS A 90 -31.02 -7.69 21.51
C LYS A 90 -32.54 -7.60 21.65
N ASP A 91 -33.04 -6.45 22.06
CA ASP A 91 -34.49 -6.13 22.21
C ASP A 91 -35.10 -5.55 20.92
N LEU A 92 -34.44 -5.79 19.76
CA LEU A 92 -34.89 -5.42 18.41
C LEU A 92 -35.09 -3.92 18.18
N GLN A 93 -34.44 -3.08 18.98
CA GLN A 93 -34.44 -1.63 18.75
C GLN A 93 -33.38 -1.24 17.74
N VAL A 94 -33.69 -0.25 16.89
CA VAL A 94 -32.77 0.26 15.90
C VAL A 94 -31.89 1.34 16.50
N ILE A 95 -30.57 1.13 16.47
CA ILE A 95 -29.58 2.14 16.84
C ILE A 95 -28.92 2.68 15.57
N ARG A 96 -28.84 4.00 15.48
CA ARG A 96 -28.03 4.74 14.49
C ARG A 96 -26.94 5.50 15.21
N ALA A 97 -25.70 5.21 14.89
CA ALA A 97 -24.55 5.84 15.53
C ALA A 97 -23.39 6.06 14.55
N THR A 98 -22.39 6.79 15.00
CA THR A 98 -21.13 6.95 14.28
C THR A 98 -19.99 6.37 15.11
N ALA A 99 -19.29 5.40 14.57
CA ALA A 99 -18.08 4.85 15.16
C ALA A 99 -16.86 5.51 14.50
N THR A 100 -15.86 5.90 15.30
CA THR A 100 -14.59 6.40 14.77
C THR A 100 -13.53 5.32 14.94
N VAL A 101 -13.03 4.79 13.83
CA VAL A 101 -11.95 3.80 13.84
C VAL A 101 -10.61 4.46 13.58
N LYS A 102 -9.61 4.07 14.36
CA LYS A 102 -8.20 4.41 14.15
C LYS A 102 -7.46 3.16 13.71
N TYR A 103 -6.79 3.22 12.58
CA TYR A 103 -6.03 2.08 12.05
C TYR A 103 -4.74 2.53 11.40
N SER A 104 -3.78 1.63 11.28
CA SER A 104 -2.53 1.84 10.54
C SER A 104 -2.10 0.53 9.88
N VAL A 105 -1.41 0.65 8.75
CA VAL A 105 -0.83 -0.51 8.07
C VAL A 105 0.53 -0.84 8.68
N LYS A 106 0.72 -2.10 9.09
CA LYS A 106 2.03 -2.57 9.56
C LYS A 106 3.01 -2.60 8.38
N PRO A 107 4.21 -2.01 8.51
CA PRO A 107 5.19 -1.95 7.41
C PRO A 107 5.51 -3.31 6.77
N ASN A 108 5.61 -4.34 7.59
CA ASN A 108 5.96 -5.70 7.13
C ASN A 108 4.81 -6.38 6.36
N GLU A 109 3.56 -5.95 6.59
CA GLU A 109 2.37 -6.52 5.94
C GLU A 109 1.98 -5.80 4.65
N ALA A 110 2.55 -4.63 4.38
CA ALA A 110 2.17 -3.81 3.22
C ALA A 110 2.32 -4.57 1.89
N GLY A 111 3.38 -5.37 1.74
CA GLY A 111 3.59 -6.19 0.53
C GLY A 111 2.54 -7.26 0.33
N ARG A 112 2.10 -7.91 1.42
CA ARG A 112 1.06 -8.93 1.38
C ARG A 112 -0.31 -8.31 1.11
N ILE A 113 -0.64 -7.23 1.81
CA ILE A 113 -1.89 -6.48 1.57
C ILE A 113 -1.97 -6.04 0.11
N PHE A 114 -0.86 -5.53 -0.45
CA PHE A 114 -0.80 -5.15 -1.86
C PHE A 114 -1.06 -6.33 -2.80
N ALA A 115 -0.47 -7.49 -2.52
CA ALA A 115 -0.57 -8.66 -3.39
C ALA A 115 -1.96 -9.31 -3.36
N THR A 116 -2.65 -9.28 -2.20
CA THR A 116 -3.85 -10.10 -1.98
C THR A 116 -5.15 -9.30 -1.92
N ILE A 117 -5.12 -8.05 -1.44
CA ILE A 117 -6.35 -7.35 -1.07
C ILE A 117 -6.48 -5.98 -1.72
N ALA A 118 -5.46 -5.14 -1.63
CA ALA A 118 -5.57 -3.71 -1.91
C ALA A 118 -4.32 -3.16 -2.59
N SER A 119 -4.46 -2.77 -3.84
CA SER A 119 -3.37 -2.16 -4.61
C SER A 119 -3.12 -0.69 -4.26
N ARG A 120 -3.98 -0.07 -3.46
CA ARG A 120 -3.88 1.32 -2.99
C ARG A 120 -4.23 1.42 -1.52
N ASN A 121 -3.70 2.44 -0.87
CA ASN A 121 -3.96 2.71 0.55
C ASN A 121 -5.45 2.98 0.85
N SER A 122 -6.15 3.67 -0.07
CA SER A 122 -7.59 3.93 0.04
C SER A 122 -8.44 2.64 0.08
N ASP A 123 -7.99 1.62 -0.65
CA ASP A 123 -8.70 0.35 -0.74
C ASP A 123 -8.61 -0.47 0.55
N VAL A 124 -7.57 -0.24 1.38
CA VAL A 124 -7.39 -0.93 2.66
C VAL A 124 -8.58 -0.68 3.59
N TYR A 125 -9.00 0.60 3.70
CA TYR A 125 -10.17 0.92 4.50
C TYR A 125 -11.43 0.23 3.99
N GLN A 126 -11.75 0.44 2.71
CA GLN A 126 -13.01 -0.02 2.11
C GLN A 126 -13.12 -1.55 2.03
N LYS A 127 -11.99 -2.24 1.78
CA LYS A 127 -12.01 -3.70 1.55
C LYS A 127 -11.74 -4.52 2.81
N ILE A 128 -11.08 -3.95 3.81
CA ILE A 128 -10.67 -4.67 5.02
C ILE A 128 -11.30 -4.07 6.27
N VAL A 129 -10.99 -2.80 6.56
CA VAL A 129 -11.31 -2.19 7.85
C VAL A 129 -12.80 -1.96 8.01
N GLN A 130 -13.45 -1.35 7.02
CA GLN A 130 -14.88 -1.02 7.06
C GLN A 130 -15.77 -2.26 7.21
N PRO A 131 -15.66 -3.33 6.40
CA PRO A 131 -16.50 -4.51 6.56
C PRO A 131 -16.25 -5.24 7.89
N SER A 132 -15.00 -5.32 8.36
CA SER A 132 -14.68 -5.91 9.66
C SER A 132 -15.27 -5.11 10.82
N LEU A 133 -15.18 -3.77 10.74
CA LEU A 133 -15.79 -2.88 11.72
C LEU A 133 -17.31 -3.03 11.77
N LEU A 134 -17.97 -2.98 10.62
CA LEU A 134 -19.44 -3.11 10.54
C LEU A 134 -19.92 -4.48 11.02
N LYS A 135 -19.20 -5.55 10.72
CA LYS A 135 -19.48 -6.90 11.20
C LYS A 135 -19.36 -6.99 12.72
N ALA A 136 -18.27 -6.47 13.29
CA ALA A 136 -18.04 -6.45 14.72
C ALA A 136 -19.09 -5.62 15.46
N LEU A 137 -19.40 -4.41 14.98
CA LEU A 137 -20.44 -3.56 15.55
C LEU A 137 -21.79 -4.28 15.59
N LYS A 138 -22.22 -4.86 14.48
CA LYS A 138 -23.50 -5.60 14.41
C LYS A 138 -23.50 -6.80 15.35
N SER A 139 -22.42 -7.57 15.38
CA SER A 139 -22.29 -8.77 16.20
C SER A 139 -22.32 -8.44 17.70
N VAL A 140 -21.60 -7.41 18.11
CA VAL A 140 -21.52 -7.03 19.53
C VAL A 140 -22.82 -6.38 19.99
N PHE A 141 -23.33 -5.37 19.26
CA PHE A 141 -24.52 -4.64 19.69
C PHE A 141 -25.79 -5.51 19.74
N SER A 142 -25.89 -6.53 18.87
CA SER A 142 -27.02 -7.48 18.91
C SER A 142 -27.06 -8.38 20.14
N GLN A 143 -26.02 -8.40 20.97
CA GLN A 143 -25.95 -9.18 22.20
C GLN A 143 -26.48 -8.41 23.45
N TYR A 144 -26.62 -7.09 23.34
CA TYR A 144 -26.98 -6.20 24.45
C TYR A 144 -28.32 -5.51 24.21
N GLU A 145 -29.00 -5.23 25.29
CA GLU A 145 -30.21 -4.40 25.32
C GLU A 145 -29.83 -2.91 25.29
N LEU A 146 -30.70 -2.05 24.79
CA LEU A 146 -30.43 -0.62 24.64
C LEU A 146 -29.99 0.05 25.94
N GLU A 147 -30.65 -0.31 27.06
CA GLU A 147 -30.31 0.21 28.38
C GLU A 147 -28.89 -0.17 28.81
N THR A 148 -28.49 -1.42 28.58
CA THR A 148 -27.13 -1.89 28.87
C THR A 148 -26.08 -1.15 27.99
N ILE A 149 -26.40 -0.93 26.72
CA ILE A 149 -25.51 -0.17 25.83
C ILE A 149 -25.31 1.25 26.34
N ALA A 150 -26.35 1.89 26.83
CA ALA A 150 -26.28 3.24 27.37
C ALA A 150 -25.49 3.35 28.69
N THR A 151 -25.58 2.34 29.53
CA THR A 151 -24.94 2.31 30.88
C THR A 151 -23.51 1.78 30.83
N GLU A 152 -23.22 0.81 29.96
CA GLU A 152 -21.92 0.12 29.87
C GLU A 152 -21.17 0.42 28.55
N PHE A 153 -21.38 1.60 27.99
CA PHE A 153 -20.84 1.97 26.68
C PHE A 153 -19.32 1.75 26.53
N ALA A 154 -18.56 2.04 27.60
CA ALA A 154 -17.10 1.90 27.58
C ALA A 154 -16.67 0.44 27.41
N VAL A 155 -17.28 -0.48 28.15
CA VAL A 155 -16.99 -1.93 28.10
C VAL A 155 -17.38 -2.50 26.72
N ILE A 156 -18.54 -2.10 26.23
CA ILE A 156 -19.03 -2.55 24.92
C ILE A 156 -18.13 -2.03 23.79
N SER A 157 -17.66 -0.79 23.89
CA SER A 157 -16.73 -0.21 22.91
C SER A 157 -15.37 -0.94 22.88
N GLU A 158 -14.85 -1.33 24.06
CA GLU A 158 -13.64 -2.15 24.15
C GLU A 158 -13.85 -3.51 23.48
N LYS A 159 -14.98 -4.18 23.78
CA LYS A 159 -15.32 -5.47 23.16
C LYS A 159 -15.47 -5.39 21.65
N VAL A 160 -16.01 -4.30 21.12
CA VAL A 160 -16.04 -4.04 19.67
C VAL A 160 -14.62 -3.95 19.14
N GLY A 161 -13.73 -3.20 19.80
CA GLY A 161 -12.33 -3.06 19.42
C GLY A 161 -11.61 -4.42 19.35
N ASP A 162 -11.77 -5.26 20.35
CA ASP A 162 -11.19 -6.61 20.39
C ASP A 162 -11.73 -7.49 19.26
N THR A 163 -13.05 -7.43 19.02
CA THR A 163 -13.67 -8.20 17.93
C THR A 163 -13.14 -7.76 16.56
N VAL A 164 -12.99 -6.45 16.34
CA VAL A 164 -12.37 -5.92 15.10
C VAL A 164 -10.94 -6.40 14.97
N ALA A 165 -10.15 -6.35 16.04
CA ALA A 165 -8.76 -6.80 16.02
C ALA A 165 -8.64 -8.29 15.70
N GLN A 166 -9.52 -9.13 16.25
CA GLN A 166 -9.57 -10.56 15.93
C GLN A 166 -9.93 -10.82 14.46
N GLU A 167 -10.95 -10.15 13.94
CA GLU A 167 -11.35 -10.25 12.53
C GLU A 167 -10.21 -9.81 11.60
N LEU A 168 -9.56 -8.69 11.89
CA LEU A 168 -8.43 -8.22 11.09
C LEU A 168 -7.25 -9.19 11.13
N ASN A 169 -6.94 -9.78 12.28
CA ASN A 169 -5.88 -10.78 12.40
C ASN A 169 -6.20 -12.05 11.61
N SER A 170 -7.45 -12.51 11.61
CA SER A 170 -7.87 -13.69 10.84
C SER A 170 -7.74 -13.49 9.32
N LEU A 171 -7.91 -12.28 8.83
CA LEU A 171 -7.71 -11.94 7.40
C LEU A 171 -6.22 -11.82 7.02
N THR A 172 -5.35 -11.71 8.01
CA THR A 172 -3.92 -11.52 7.83
C THR A 172 -3.09 -12.79 8.12
N THR A 173 -3.72 -13.90 8.48
CA THR A 173 -3.09 -15.22 8.63
C THR A 173 -3.32 -16.06 7.38
#